data_00fe5758332672155524e5e8b8463f6c
#
_entry.id   00fe5758332672155524e5e8b8463f6c
#
_cell.length_a   1.000
_cell.length_b   1.000
_cell.length_c   1.000
_cell.angle_alpha   90.00
_cell.angle_beta   90.00
_cell.angle_gamma   90.00
#
_symmetry.space_group_name_H-M   'P 1'
#
loop_
_entity.id
_entity.type
_entity.pdbx_description
1 polymer ?
#
loop_
_entity_poly.entity_id
_entity_poly.type
_entity_poly.pdbx_seq_one_letter_code
_entity_poly.pdbx_strand_id
1 'polypeptide(L)'
;MAVTFEVIHKDIAGRVGKLKAGDKMMKTPGLLPVVNPHLQIIQPSEMKKMGVEGIITNAYIFSKSKEFREQAETRGLHDVLDFDGLIMTDSGSFQMSVYGSVDITNEQTLAFQKQIGSNIWVPLDIPTHPDTEREEVIRQMEITFERMKEAKEIFGDDAPISGPVQGAVFGDLREEAGRRVSEMGFTYCPVGAVVPLMEAYRYRELVDVIIDAKKGLSPGACVHLFGAGHPSMFALAVACGCDIFDSAAYALYAKEGRYITPSGTLKLDEMSELPCACPVCRSHTVEELKKSPDKQKL
;
A
#
# COMPACT_ATOMS: atom_id res chain seq x y z
N MET A 1 5.84 -7.71 -17.88
CA MET A 1 5.21 -6.51 -18.51
C MET A 1 5.32 -5.38 -17.49
N ALA A 2 5.95 -4.28 -17.87
CA ALA A 2 6.22 -3.14 -16.98
C ALA A 2 4.94 -2.50 -16.42
N VAL A 3 5.05 -1.87 -15.26
CA VAL A 3 4.00 -1.01 -14.72
C VAL A 3 4.06 0.31 -15.47
N THR A 4 2.90 0.81 -15.94
CA THR A 4 2.79 2.09 -16.64
C THR A 4 1.76 2.98 -15.97
N PHE A 5 2.01 4.28 -15.98
CA PHE A 5 1.13 5.27 -15.41
C PHE A 5 0.87 6.41 -16.42
N GLU A 6 -0.39 6.61 -16.76
CA GLU A 6 -0.86 7.67 -17.67
C GLU A 6 -1.56 8.75 -16.85
N VAL A 7 -1.06 10.00 -16.89
CA VAL A 7 -1.72 11.14 -16.28
C VAL A 7 -2.72 11.73 -17.28
N ILE A 8 -3.99 11.79 -16.88
CA ILE A 8 -5.10 12.31 -17.72
C ILE A 8 -5.35 13.78 -17.40
N HIS A 9 -5.42 14.12 -16.11
CA HIS A 9 -5.61 15.49 -15.63
C HIS A 9 -4.69 15.77 -14.44
N LYS A 10 -4.31 17.05 -14.30
CA LYS A 10 -3.46 17.53 -13.21
C LYS A 10 -3.99 18.85 -12.69
N ASP A 11 -4.03 18.97 -11.35
CA ASP A 11 -4.30 20.24 -10.67
C ASP A 11 -3.38 20.35 -9.44
N ILE A 12 -2.65 21.46 -9.33
CA ILE A 12 -1.56 21.63 -8.35
C ILE A 12 -0.54 20.47 -8.52
N ALA A 13 -0.34 19.64 -7.49
CA ALA A 13 0.45 18.40 -7.58
C ALA A 13 -0.43 17.15 -7.71
N GLY A 14 -1.74 17.26 -7.48
CA GLY A 14 -2.70 16.17 -7.61
C GLY A 14 -2.93 15.77 -9.06
N ARG A 15 -3.17 14.48 -9.30
CA ARG A 15 -3.33 13.91 -10.64
C ARG A 15 -4.49 12.92 -10.67
N VAL A 16 -5.21 12.92 -11.78
CA VAL A 16 -6.12 11.85 -12.17
C VAL A 16 -5.46 11.08 -13.30
N GLY A 17 -5.39 9.77 -13.18
CA GLY A 17 -4.67 8.95 -14.14
C GLY A 17 -5.16 7.51 -14.22
N LYS A 18 -4.39 6.69 -14.93
CA LYS A 18 -4.58 5.25 -15.07
C LYS A 18 -3.27 4.53 -14.78
N LEU A 19 -3.30 3.63 -13.80
CA LEU A 19 -2.23 2.70 -13.50
C LEU A 19 -2.53 1.38 -14.20
N LYS A 20 -1.56 0.87 -14.97
CA LYS A 20 -1.67 -0.43 -15.66
C LYS A 20 -0.50 -1.31 -15.29
N ALA A 21 -0.78 -2.57 -14.96
CA ALA A 21 0.21 -3.61 -14.69
C ALA A 21 -0.26 -4.93 -15.34
N GLY A 22 0.44 -5.34 -16.39
CA GLY A 22 0.01 -6.46 -17.23
C GLY A 22 -1.29 -6.15 -17.97
N ASP A 23 -2.29 -7.00 -17.79
CA ASP A 23 -3.64 -6.85 -18.36
C ASP A 23 -4.60 -6.10 -17.41
N LYS A 24 -4.16 -5.81 -16.17
CA LYS A 24 -4.97 -5.13 -15.15
C LYS A 24 -4.74 -3.63 -15.16
N MET A 25 -5.79 -2.90 -14.82
CA MET A 25 -5.79 -1.43 -14.79
C MET A 25 -6.66 -0.93 -13.64
N MET A 26 -6.25 0.19 -13.05
CA MET A 26 -7.07 0.94 -12.09
C MET A 26 -6.96 2.44 -12.33
N LYS A 27 -7.98 3.18 -11.91
CA LYS A 27 -7.97 4.65 -11.91
C LYS A 27 -7.23 5.18 -10.69
N THR A 28 -6.64 6.37 -10.83
CA THR A 28 -6.03 7.11 -9.73
C THR A 28 -6.66 8.50 -9.58
N PRO A 29 -6.71 9.06 -8.36
CA PRO A 29 -6.28 8.47 -7.09
C PRO A 29 -7.08 7.22 -6.71
N GLY A 30 -6.41 6.23 -6.10
CA GLY A 30 -7.04 4.97 -5.73
C GLY A 30 -6.52 4.36 -4.43
N LEU A 31 -7.38 3.60 -3.74
CA LEU A 31 -7.03 2.88 -2.52
C LEU A 31 -6.96 1.38 -2.84
N LEU A 32 -5.90 0.74 -2.37
CA LEU A 32 -5.71 -0.70 -2.33
C LEU A 32 -6.05 -1.22 -0.91
N PRO A 33 -7.23 -1.76 -0.65
CA PRO A 33 -7.50 -2.43 0.62
C PRO A 33 -6.50 -3.57 0.84
N VAL A 34 -5.93 -3.65 2.05
CA VAL A 34 -5.03 -4.74 2.43
C VAL A 34 -5.85 -5.98 2.75
N VAL A 35 -5.64 -7.06 1.99
CA VAL A 35 -6.31 -8.35 2.19
C VAL A 35 -5.37 -9.31 2.90
N ASN A 36 -5.77 -9.73 4.12
CA ASN A 36 -5.08 -10.79 4.84
C ASN A 36 -5.82 -12.11 4.58
N PRO A 37 -5.17 -13.14 3.99
CA PRO A 37 -5.85 -14.41 3.67
C PRO A 37 -6.38 -15.15 4.90
N HIS A 38 -5.79 -14.91 6.09
CA HIS A 38 -6.28 -15.50 7.36
C HIS A 38 -7.47 -14.76 7.97
N LEU A 39 -7.75 -13.53 7.53
CA LEU A 39 -8.77 -12.68 8.14
C LEU A 39 -9.45 -11.83 7.06
N GLN A 40 -10.42 -12.39 6.39
CA GLN A 40 -11.21 -11.72 5.38
C GLN A 40 -12.57 -11.32 5.97
N ILE A 41 -12.64 -10.12 6.56
CA ILE A 41 -13.91 -9.56 7.07
C ILE A 41 -14.86 -9.28 5.90
N ILE A 42 -14.32 -8.72 4.82
CA ILE A 42 -15.02 -8.51 3.54
C ILE A 42 -14.26 -9.32 2.48
N GLN A 43 -14.98 -10.14 1.73
CA GLN A 43 -14.38 -10.93 0.66
C GLN A 43 -13.91 -10.01 -0.49
N PRO A 44 -12.76 -10.27 -1.14
CA PRO A 44 -12.29 -9.45 -2.26
C PRO A 44 -13.29 -9.34 -3.41
N SER A 45 -14.06 -10.39 -3.69
CA SER A 45 -15.17 -10.35 -4.67
C SER A 45 -16.32 -9.41 -4.25
N GLU A 46 -16.57 -9.22 -2.95
CA GLU A 46 -17.50 -8.21 -2.45
C GLU A 46 -16.91 -6.81 -2.61
N MET A 47 -15.61 -6.62 -2.31
CA MET A 47 -14.91 -5.34 -2.55
C MET A 47 -15.00 -4.92 -4.02
N LYS A 48 -14.87 -5.87 -4.95
CA LYS A 48 -15.02 -5.62 -6.38
C LYS A 48 -16.42 -5.07 -6.72
N LYS A 49 -17.47 -5.62 -6.14
CA LYS A 49 -18.85 -5.14 -6.31
C LYS A 49 -19.05 -3.73 -5.75
N MET A 50 -18.26 -3.33 -4.76
CA MET A 50 -18.23 -1.97 -4.20
C MET A 50 -17.42 -0.99 -5.04
N GLY A 51 -16.79 -1.43 -6.15
CA GLY A 51 -16.01 -0.59 -7.06
C GLY A 51 -14.51 -0.57 -6.78
N VAL A 52 -14.00 -1.46 -5.92
CA VAL A 52 -12.55 -1.60 -5.70
C VAL A 52 -11.92 -2.18 -6.96
N GLU A 53 -10.96 -1.45 -7.55
CA GLU A 53 -10.29 -1.82 -8.80
C GLU A 53 -8.95 -2.55 -8.56
N GLY A 54 -8.36 -2.41 -7.36
CA GLY A 54 -7.13 -3.07 -6.95
C GLY A 54 -7.10 -3.37 -5.47
N ILE A 55 -6.33 -4.39 -5.07
CA ILE A 55 -6.07 -4.79 -3.69
C ILE A 55 -4.57 -4.99 -3.47
N ILE A 56 -4.14 -4.97 -2.22
CA ILE A 56 -2.80 -5.37 -1.83
C ILE A 56 -2.87 -6.51 -0.82
N THR A 57 -1.97 -7.47 -0.97
CA THR A 57 -1.77 -8.55 0.01
C THR A 57 -0.28 -8.72 0.32
N ASN A 58 0.05 -9.60 1.23
CA ASN A 58 1.42 -9.76 1.71
C ASN A 58 2.00 -11.10 1.27
N ALA A 59 3.05 -11.07 0.41
CA ALA A 59 3.69 -12.27 -0.11
C ALA A 59 4.32 -13.13 1.01
N TYR A 60 4.86 -12.49 2.06
CA TYR A 60 5.44 -13.21 3.19
C TYR A 60 4.38 -14.04 3.94
N ILE A 61 3.19 -13.50 4.17
CA ILE A 61 2.08 -14.23 4.81
C ILE A 61 1.70 -15.46 3.98
N PHE A 62 1.58 -15.32 2.66
CA PHE A 62 1.32 -16.44 1.76
C PHE A 62 2.44 -17.48 1.80
N SER A 63 3.70 -17.05 1.77
CA SER A 63 4.85 -17.95 1.76
C SER A 63 5.03 -18.78 3.04
N LYS A 64 4.59 -18.24 4.19
CA LYS A 64 4.73 -18.91 5.51
C LYS A 64 3.61 -19.88 5.81
N SER A 65 2.43 -19.71 5.25
CA SER A 65 1.33 -20.67 5.40
C SER A 65 1.45 -21.75 4.33
N LYS A 66 1.69 -23.01 4.73
CA LYS A 66 1.79 -24.13 3.78
C LYS A 66 0.55 -24.21 2.86
N GLU A 67 -0.62 -24.07 3.45
CA GLU A 67 -1.89 -24.16 2.72
C GLU A 67 -2.04 -23.03 1.70
N PHE A 68 -1.89 -21.76 2.12
CA PHE A 68 -2.02 -20.62 1.20
C PHE A 68 -0.90 -20.58 0.16
N ARG A 69 0.30 -20.98 0.53
CA ARG A 69 1.41 -21.11 -0.41
C ARG A 69 1.08 -22.07 -1.52
N GLU A 70 0.68 -23.30 -1.17
CA GLU A 70 0.34 -24.35 -2.15
C GLU A 70 -0.83 -23.92 -3.06
N GLN A 71 -1.86 -23.31 -2.49
CA GLN A 71 -2.99 -22.78 -3.27
C GLN A 71 -2.54 -21.67 -4.22
N ALA A 72 -1.75 -20.69 -3.75
CA ALA A 72 -1.31 -19.58 -4.59
C ALA A 72 -0.34 -20.02 -5.69
N GLU A 73 0.58 -20.96 -5.41
CA GLU A 73 1.50 -21.53 -6.40
C GLU A 73 0.76 -22.35 -7.49
N THR A 74 -0.35 -22.99 -7.13
CA THR A 74 -1.08 -23.90 -8.05
C THR A 74 -2.15 -23.17 -8.87
N ARG A 75 -2.87 -22.23 -8.24
CA ARG A 75 -4.05 -21.56 -8.81
C ARG A 75 -3.82 -20.09 -9.15
N GLY A 76 -2.78 -19.48 -8.57
CA GLY A 76 -2.53 -18.04 -8.66
C GLY A 76 -3.35 -17.20 -7.70
N LEU A 77 -2.88 -15.98 -7.38
CA LEU A 77 -3.51 -15.08 -6.42
C LEU A 77 -4.94 -14.67 -6.81
N HIS A 78 -5.16 -14.41 -8.10
CA HIS A 78 -6.47 -13.96 -8.60
C HIS A 78 -7.57 -14.99 -8.30
N ASP A 79 -7.26 -16.26 -8.47
CA ASP A 79 -8.20 -17.35 -8.22
C ASP A 79 -8.35 -17.60 -6.71
N VAL A 80 -7.24 -17.60 -5.95
CA VAL A 80 -7.28 -17.83 -4.49
C VAL A 80 -8.03 -16.73 -3.75
N LEU A 81 -7.91 -15.47 -4.20
CA LEU A 81 -8.57 -14.32 -3.59
C LEU A 81 -9.94 -14.00 -4.22
N ASP A 82 -10.38 -14.75 -5.25
CA ASP A 82 -11.60 -14.46 -6.00
C ASP A 82 -11.69 -12.98 -6.40
N PHE A 83 -10.61 -12.48 -7.02
CA PHE A 83 -10.48 -11.07 -7.40
C PHE A 83 -9.82 -10.90 -8.77
N ASP A 84 -10.54 -10.34 -9.71
CA ASP A 84 -10.10 -10.16 -11.09
C ASP A 84 -9.48 -8.76 -11.39
N GLY A 85 -9.37 -7.89 -10.38
CA GLY A 85 -8.72 -6.58 -10.46
C GLY A 85 -7.20 -6.63 -10.33
N LEU A 86 -6.56 -5.48 -10.16
CA LEU A 86 -5.13 -5.38 -9.92
C LEU A 86 -4.78 -5.92 -8.53
N ILE A 87 -3.79 -6.83 -8.45
CA ILE A 87 -3.26 -7.34 -7.18
C ILE A 87 -1.79 -6.94 -7.05
N MET A 88 -1.50 -6.16 -6.03
CA MET A 88 -0.15 -5.86 -5.56
C MET A 88 0.23 -6.79 -4.42
N THR A 89 1.48 -7.22 -4.36
CA THR A 89 2.00 -7.93 -3.19
C THR A 89 3.10 -7.14 -2.52
N ASP A 90 2.92 -6.89 -1.21
CA ASP A 90 3.99 -6.41 -0.35
C ASP A 90 4.97 -7.55 -0.04
N SER A 91 6.26 -7.22 0.07
CA SER A 91 7.33 -8.19 0.36
C SER A 91 7.29 -8.77 1.77
N GLY A 92 6.68 -8.06 2.72
CA GLY A 92 6.70 -8.36 4.14
C GLY A 92 7.89 -7.77 4.89
N SER A 93 8.59 -6.78 4.32
CA SER A 93 9.73 -6.12 4.95
C SER A 93 9.42 -5.58 6.36
N PHE A 94 8.23 -5.03 6.56
CA PHE A 94 7.78 -4.56 7.86
C PHE A 94 7.66 -5.70 8.87
N GLN A 95 7.03 -6.82 8.49
CA GLN A 95 6.89 -7.99 9.36
C GLN A 95 8.26 -8.57 9.74
N MET A 96 9.20 -8.57 8.79
CA MET A 96 10.56 -9.03 9.04
C MET A 96 11.32 -8.12 10.01
N SER A 97 11.12 -6.81 9.95
CA SER A 97 11.74 -5.86 10.88
C SER A 97 11.23 -6.04 12.32
N VAL A 98 9.97 -6.46 12.48
CA VAL A 98 9.32 -6.67 13.79
C VAL A 98 9.67 -8.04 14.38
N TYR A 99 9.72 -9.10 13.56
CA TYR A 99 9.90 -10.49 14.03
C TYR A 99 11.34 -10.99 13.97
N GLY A 100 12.30 -10.16 13.54
CA GLY A 100 13.71 -10.53 13.39
C GLY A 100 14.05 -11.09 12.01
N SER A 101 15.34 -11.37 11.76
CA SER A 101 15.83 -11.80 10.45
C SER A 101 15.11 -13.05 9.95
N VAL A 102 14.55 -12.96 8.77
CA VAL A 102 13.99 -14.10 8.05
C VAL A 102 15.01 -14.53 7.00
N ASP A 103 15.30 -15.83 6.93
CA ASP A 103 16.20 -16.43 5.94
C ASP A 103 15.54 -16.47 4.54
N ILE A 104 15.11 -15.31 4.04
CA ILE A 104 14.58 -15.15 2.68
C ILE A 104 15.32 -14.04 1.96
N THR A 105 15.79 -14.33 0.75
CA THR A 105 16.48 -13.34 -0.07
C THR A 105 15.50 -12.46 -0.85
N ASN A 106 15.99 -11.32 -1.34
CA ASN A 106 15.23 -10.44 -2.22
C ASN A 106 14.78 -11.17 -3.49
N GLU A 107 15.68 -11.93 -4.12
CA GLU A 107 15.39 -12.79 -5.27
C GLU A 107 14.26 -13.79 -4.99
N GLN A 108 14.34 -14.53 -3.88
CA GLN A 108 13.32 -15.50 -3.49
C GLN A 108 11.95 -14.85 -3.26
N THR A 109 11.94 -13.67 -2.67
CA THR A 109 10.70 -12.91 -2.44
C THR A 109 10.06 -12.48 -3.75
N LEU A 110 10.84 -11.95 -4.69
CA LEU A 110 10.35 -11.52 -6.00
C LEU A 110 9.97 -12.70 -6.88
N ALA A 111 10.75 -13.79 -6.86
CA ALA A 111 10.43 -15.03 -7.58
C ALA A 111 9.10 -15.62 -7.13
N PHE A 112 8.82 -15.58 -5.82
CA PHE A 112 7.54 -16.03 -5.28
C PHE A 112 6.39 -15.12 -5.72
N GLN A 113 6.53 -13.80 -5.67
CA GLN A 113 5.52 -12.85 -6.14
C GLN A 113 5.21 -13.06 -7.65
N LYS A 114 6.23 -13.33 -8.45
CA LYS A 114 6.09 -13.70 -9.85
C LYS A 114 5.32 -15.00 -10.01
N GLN A 115 5.71 -16.03 -9.28
CA GLN A 115 5.13 -17.38 -9.37
C GLN A 115 3.64 -17.39 -9.04
N ILE A 116 3.22 -16.63 -8.02
CA ILE A 116 1.81 -16.55 -7.59
C ILE A 116 0.97 -15.60 -8.44
N GLY A 117 1.54 -14.93 -9.45
CA GLY A 117 0.81 -14.09 -10.40
C GLY A 117 0.42 -12.72 -9.89
N SER A 118 1.24 -12.12 -9.02
CA SER A 118 1.06 -10.72 -8.61
C SER A 118 1.27 -9.75 -9.79
N ASN A 119 0.47 -8.68 -9.87
CA ASN A 119 0.59 -7.69 -10.93
C ASN A 119 1.67 -6.63 -10.64
N ILE A 120 1.92 -6.30 -9.36
CA ILE A 120 2.98 -5.40 -8.92
C ILE A 120 3.73 -6.05 -7.77
N TRP A 121 5.05 -6.14 -7.92
CA TRP A 121 5.94 -6.78 -6.95
C TRP A 121 6.71 -5.74 -6.14
N VAL A 122 6.82 -5.96 -4.85
CA VAL A 122 7.63 -5.12 -3.96
C VAL A 122 8.91 -5.86 -3.59
N PRO A 123 10.10 -5.27 -3.84
CA PRO A 123 11.36 -5.83 -3.38
C PRO A 123 11.48 -5.71 -1.86
N LEU A 124 12.41 -6.47 -1.27
CA LEU A 124 12.74 -6.32 0.14
C LEU A 124 13.46 -4.98 0.36
N ASP A 125 12.72 -3.97 0.78
CA ASP A 125 13.26 -2.70 1.24
C ASP A 125 13.52 -2.72 2.76
N ILE A 126 14.08 -1.66 3.29
CA ILE A 126 14.19 -1.46 4.74
C ILE A 126 13.31 -0.25 5.10
N PRO A 127 12.14 -0.48 5.76
CA PRO A 127 11.26 0.60 6.20
C PRO A 127 11.90 1.32 7.39
N THR A 128 12.68 2.36 7.09
CA THR A 128 13.45 3.11 8.09
C THR A 128 12.55 3.98 8.94
N HIS A 129 12.55 3.75 10.27
CA HIS A 129 11.73 4.53 11.20
C HIS A 129 12.05 6.04 11.11
N PRO A 130 11.05 6.93 11.23
CA PRO A 130 11.26 8.40 11.15
C PRO A 130 12.31 8.95 12.09
N ASP A 131 12.48 8.37 13.26
CA ASP A 131 13.39 8.83 14.32
C ASP A 131 14.76 8.09 14.28
N THR A 132 15.08 7.41 13.18
CA THR A 132 16.37 6.74 12.99
C THR A 132 17.48 7.77 12.74
N GLU A 133 18.65 7.55 13.34
CA GLU A 133 19.83 8.38 13.13
C GLU A 133 20.26 8.40 11.65
N ARG A 134 20.71 9.55 11.17
CA ARG A 134 20.97 9.81 9.74
C ARG A 134 21.92 8.81 9.10
N GLU A 135 23.01 8.45 9.76
CA GLU A 135 24.02 7.51 9.25
C GLU A 135 23.40 6.12 9.04
N GLU A 136 22.54 5.69 9.93
CA GLU A 136 21.83 4.43 9.80
C GLU A 136 20.78 4.48 8.68
N VAL A 137 20.10 5.62 8.51
CA VAL A 137 19.18 5.84 7.37
C VAL A 137 19.93 5.65 6.05
N ILE A 138 21.09 6.29 5.89
CA ILE A 138 21.91 6.16 4.68
C ILE A 138 22.31 4.70 4.44
N ARG A 139 22.76 3.99 5.47
CA ARG A 139 23.14 2.58 5.38
C ARG A 139 21.96 1.70 4.91
N GLN A 140 20.78 1.90 5.46
CA GLN A 140 19.56 1.15 5.12
C GLN A 140 19.07 1.47 3.70
N MET A 141 19.19 2.73 3.28
CA MET A 141 18.89 3.14 1.92
C MET A 141 19.81 2.45 0.90
N GLU A 142 21.13 2.39 1.15
CA GLU A 142 22.06 1.71 0.24
C GLU A 142 21.70 0.22 0.08
N ILE A 143 21.37 -0.48 1.16
CA ILE A 143 20.90 -1.88 1.08
C ILE A 143 19.63 -1.98 0.21
N THR A 144 18.70 -1.06 0.36
CA THR A 144 17.47 -1.03 -0.45
C THR A 144 17.80 -0.81 -1.93
N PHE A 145 18.72 0.10 -2.25
CA PHE A 145 19.14 0.34 -3.64
C PHE A 145 19.85 -0.86 -4.27
N GLU A 146 20.75 -1.53 -3.54
CA GLU A 146 21.41 -2.74 -4.04
C GLU A 146 20.38 -3.84 -4.34
N ARG A 147 19.37 -4.03 -3.48
CA ARG A 147 18.30 -4.99 -3.72
C ARG A 147 17.42 -4.63 -4.94
N MET A 148 17.16 -3.34 -5.17
CA MET A 148 16.43 -2.89 -6.37
C MET A 148 17.24 -3.11 -7.64
N LYS A 149 18.55 -2.87 -7.60
CA LYS A 149 19.47 -3.13 -8.72
C LYS A 149 19.52 -4.63 -9.02
N GLU A 150 19.77 -5.46 -8.00
CA GLU A 150 19.73 -6.92 -8.11
C GLU A 150 18.40 -7.40 -8.75
N ALA A 151 17.28 -6.85 -8.30
CA ALA A 151 15.97 -7.20 -8.83
C ALA A 151 15.85 -6.93 -10.33
N LYS A 152 16.36 -5.82 -10.83
CA LYS A 152 16.37 -5.51 -12.27
C LYS A 152 17.35 -6.40 -13.05
N GLU A 153 18.51 -6.69 -12.49
CA GLU A 153 19.49 -7.59 -13.12
C GLU A 153 18.91 -9.01 -13.30
N ILE A 154 18.16 -9.51 -12.30
CA ILE A 154 17.59 -10.87 -12.34
C ILE A 154 16.30 -10.96 -13.18
N PHE A 155 15.39 -10.00 -13.02
CA PHE A 155 14.04 -10.09 -13.59
C PHE A 155 13.83 -9.22 -14.84
N GLY A 156 14.79 -8.33 -15.15
CA GLY A 156 14.76 -7.43 -16.29
C GLY A 156 14.00 -6.13 -16.03
N ASP A 157 14.23 -5.15 -16.90
CA ASP A 157 13.65 -3.79 -16.78
C ASP A 157 12.12 -3.77 -16.93
N ASP A 158 11.57 -4.72 -17.67
CA ASP A 158 10.12 -4.85 -17.90
C ASP A 158 9.38 -5.62 -16.78
N ALA A 159 10.08 -6.06 -15.75
CA ALA A 159 9.43 -6.68 -14.59
C ALA A 159 8.57 -5.65 -13.84
N PRO A 160 7.38 -6.03 -13.35
CA PRO A 160 6.46 -5.11 -12.68
C PRO A 160 6.88 -4.86 -11.22
N ILE A 161 8.15 -4.46 -11.04
CA ILE A 161 8.76 -4.22 -9.73
C ILE A 161 8.59 -2.76 -9.35
N SER A 162 8.19 -2.49 -8.11
CA SER A 162 8.12 -1.15 -7.55
C SER A 162 9.50 -0.66 -7.10
N GLY A 163 9.69 0.67 -7.11
CA GLY A 163 10.88 1.33 -6.57
C GLY A 163 10.58 2.04 -5.24
N PRO A 164 10.76 1.40 -4.08
CA PRO A 164 10.52 2.02 -2.79
C PRO A 164 11.42 3.24 -2.53
N VAL A 165 10.81 4.35 -2.11
CA VAL A 165 11.50 5.59 -1.73
C VAL A 165 11.57 5.65 -0.21
N GLN A 166 12.76 5.46 0.34
CA GLN A 166 13.06 5.55 1.78
C GLN A 166 13.84 6.83 2.09
N GLY A 167 14.19 7.12 3.36
CA GLY A 167 14.95 8.31 3.75
C GLY A 167 14.49 8.93 5.07
N ALA A 168 13.68 8.23 5.86
CA ALA A 168 13.10 8.71 7.12
C ALA A 168 12.47 10.10 6.96
N VAL A 169 12.82 11.07 7.81
CA VAL A 169 12.35 12.47 7.74
C VAL A 169 13.36 13.43 7.10
N PHE A 170 14.46 12.91 6.56
CA PHE A 170 15.52 13.74 5.96
C PHE A 170 15.16 14.08 4.51
N GLY A 171 14.80 15.35 4.25
CA GLY A 171 14.31 15.80 2.94
C GLY A 171 15.32 15.58 1.80
N ASP A 172 16.59 15.84 2.04
CA ASP A 172 17.67 15.60 1.07
C ASP A 172 17.85 14.11 0.75
N LEU A 173 17.68 13.22 1.74
CA LEU A 173 17.75 11.77 1.51
C LEU A 173 16.50 11.28 0.76
N ARG A 174 15.32 11.84 1.03
CA ARG A 174 14.09 11.54 0.26
C ARG A 174 14.20 11.96 -1.20
N GLU A 175 14.74 13.17 -1.46
CA GLU A 175 14.99 13.66 -2.81
C GLU A 175 16.02 12.78 -3.53
N GLU A 176 17.13 12.47 -2.88
CA GLU A 176 18.15 11.57 -3.41
C GLU A 176 17.58 10.17 -3.71
N ALA A 177 16.77 9.62 -2.81
CA ALA A 177 16.12 8.33 -3.04
C ALA A 177 15.19 8.38 -4.27
N GLY A 178 14.36 9.41 -4.38
CA GLY A 178 13.49 9.60 -5.54
C GLY A 178 14.27 9.70 -6.85
N ARG A 179 15.38 10.44 -6.85
CA ARG A 179 16.27 10.61 -8.00
C ARG A 179 16.88 9.27 -8.43
N ARG A 180 17.47 8.51 -7.51
CA ARG A 180 18.10 7.20 -7.80
C ARG A 180 17.07 6.18 -8.29
N VAL A 181 15.88 6.13 -7.68
CA VAL A 181 14.78 5.26 -8.12
C VAL A 181 14.35 5.61 -9.55
N SER A 182 14.28 6.90 -9.89
CA SER A 182 13.97 7.36 -11.24
C SER A 182 15.07 7.02 -12.26
N GLU A 183 16.34 7.20 -11.88
CA GLU A 183 17.51 6.84 -12.71
C GLU A 183 17.57 5.34 -13.00
N MET A 184 17.14 4.51 -12.05
CA MET A 184 16.98 3.07 -12.28
C MET A 184 15.76 2.72 -13.15
N GLY A 185 14.93 3.70 -13.56
CA GLY A 185 13.78 3.51 -14.44
C GLY A 185 12.54 2.91 -13.78
N PHE A 186 12.37 3.05 -12.47
CA PHE A 186 11.14 2.66 -11.81
C PHE A 186 10.01 3.68 -12.07
N THR A 187 8.83 3.18 -12.40
CA THR A 187 7.64 4.01 -12.73
C THR A 187 6.57 3.96 -11.65
N TYR A 188 6.63 3.01 -10.75
CA TYR A 188 5.75 2.86 -9.60
C TYR A 188 6.56 2.95 -8.32
N CYS A 189 6.36 4.04 -7.56
CA CYS A 189 7.26 4.45 -6.50
C CYS A 189 6.54 4.60 -5.16
N PRO A 190 6.56 3.56 -4.31
CA PRO A 190 6.04 3.66 -2.96
C PRO A 190 6.91 4.55 -2.06
N VAL A 191 6.29 5.50 -1.37
CA VAL A 191 6.91 6.28 -0.28
C VAL A 191 6.67 5.53 1.01
N GLY A 192 7.73 4.90 1.54
CA GLY A 192 7.67 4.00 2.68
C GLY A 192 7.95 4.64 4.04
N ALA A 193 7.69 3.88 5.10
CA ALA A 193 7.96 4.22 6.50
C ALA A 193 7.26 5.50 7.01
N VAL A 194 6.08 5.81 6.50
CA VAL A 194 5.31 7.03 6.84
C VAL A 194 4.19 6.78 7.87
N VAL A 195 3.83 5.53 8.13
CA VAL A 195 2.76 5.18 9.09
C VAL A 195 3.01 5.77 10.48
N PRO A 196 4.23 5.70 11.07
CA PRO A 196 4.49 6.31 12.38
C PRO A 196 4.27 7.83 12.40
N LEU A 197 4.49 8.54 11.29
CA LEU A 197 4.20 9.98 11.20
C LEU A 197 2.70 10.25 11.28
N MET A 198 1.89 9.41 10.61
CA MET A 198 0.42 9.54 10.63
C MET A 198 -0.15 9.20 12.01
N GLU A 199 0.32 8.13 12.65
CA GLU A 199 -0.11 7.70 13.98
C GLU A 199 0.25 8.71 15.07
N ALA A 200 1.42 9.39 14.93
CA ALA A 200 1.87 10.44 15.83
C ALA A 200 1.36 11.83 15.45
N TYR A 201 0.45 11.95 14.46
CA TYR A 201 -0.08 13.24 13.96
C TYR A 201 1.00 14.23 13.48
N ARG A 202 2.17 13.74 13.06
CA ARG A 202 3.30 14.52 12.51
C ARG A 202 3.03 14.91 11.05
N TYR A 203 1.91 15.52 10.77
CA TYR A 203 1.43 15.77 9.41
C TYR A 203 2.32 16.74 8.61
N ARG A 204 2.98 17.69 9.27
CA ARG A 204 3.92 18.59 8.60
C ARG A 204 5.09 17.80 8.01
N GLU A 205 5.70 16.94 8.82
CA GLU A 205 6.80 16.09 8.38
C GLU A 205 6.36 15.09 7.30
N LEU A 206 5.13 14.56 7.41
CA LEU A 206 4.58 13.72 6.36
C LEU A 206 4.47 14.46 5.02
N VAL A 207 4.02 15.72 5.04
CA VAL A 207 3.97 16.57 3.83
C VAL A 207 5.36 16.81 3.27
N ASP A 208 6.32 17.18 4.13
CA ASP A 208 7.71 17.41 3.73
C ASP A 208 8.31 16.14 3.09
N VAL A 209 8.13 14.95 3.70
CA VAL A 209 8.55 13.65 3.17
C VAL A 209 7.96 13.37 1.77
N ILE A 210 6.67 13.61 1.57
CA ILE A 210 6.02 13.40 0.26
C ILE A 210 6.61 14.36 -0.79
N ILE A 211 6.70 15.64 -0.44
CA ILE A 211 7.19 16.68 -1.37
C ILE A 211 8.64 16.43 -1.74
N ASP A 212 9.50 16.11 -0.77
CA ASP A 212 10.91 15.88 -1.01
C ASP A 212 11.15 14.60 -1.83
N ALA A 213 10.44 13.51 -1.54
CA ALA A 213 10.46 12.33 -2.40
C ALA A 213 10.07 12.67 -3.85
N LYS A 214 9.04 13.51 -4.03
CA LYS A 214 8.57 13.90 -5.37
C LYS A 214 9.54 14.82 -6.11
N LYS A 215 10.35 15.63 -5.43
CA LYS A 215 11.39 16.45 -6.09
C LYS A 215 12.39 15.57 -6.86
N GLY A 216 12.73 14.42 -6.30
CA GLY A 216 13.64 13.47 -6.94
C GLY A 216 12.97 12.56 -7.98
N LEU A 217 11.69 12.28 -7.83
CA LEU A 217 10.97 11.37 -8.71
C LEU A 217 10.68 11.97 -10.08
N SER A 218 10.75 11.14 -11.12
CA SER A 218 10.32 11.49 -12.48
C SER A 218 8.87 11.98 -12.48
N PRO A 219 8.52 13.02 -13.23
CA PRO A 219 7.15 13.58 -13.26
C PRO A 219 6.08 12.57 -13.66
N GLY A 220 6.44 11.53 -14.43
CA GLY A 220 5.57 10.44 -14.85
C GLY A 220 5.48 9.26 -13.87
N ALA A 221 6.23 9.27 -12.78
CA ALA A 221 6.18 8.19 -11.79
C ALA A 221 4.84 8.20 -11.02
N CYS A 222 4.23 7.03 -10.84
CA CYS A 222 3.08 6.84 -9.96
C CYS A 222 3.56 6.79 -8.50
N VAL A 223 3.03 7.66 -7.67
CA VAL A 223 3.41 7.78 -6.25
C VAL A 223 2.40 7.07 -5.36
N HIS A 224 2.86 6.07 -4.64
CA HIS A 224 2.05 5.32 -3.68
C HIS A 224 2.45 5.71 -2.25
N LEU A 225 1.54 6.23 -1.45
CA LEU A 225 1.79 6.51 -0.03
C LEU A 225 1.45 5.28 0.81
N PHE A 226 2.46 4.51 1.22
CA PHE A 226 2.28 3.25 1.93
C PHE A 226 1.58 3.42 3.28
N GLY A 227 0.56 2.58 3.53
CA GLY A 227 -0.18 2.49 4.79
C GLY A 227 -1.15 3.64 5.06
N ALA A 228 -1.36 4.54 4.12
CA ALA A 228 -2.25 5.69 4.26
C ALA A 228 -3.69 5.34 3.83
N GLY A 229 -4.59 5.10 4.78
CA GLY A 229 -5.95 4.67 4.44
C GLY A 229 -7.08 5.34 5.19
N HIS A 230 -6.78 6.34 6.02
CA HIS A 230 -7.83 7.11 6.68
C HIS A 230 -8.32 8.22 5.74
N PRO A 231 -9.65 8.38 5.51
CA PRO A 231 -10.20 9.36 4.56
C PRO A 231 -9.75 10.80 4.80
N SER A 232 -9.52 11.19 6.06
CA SER A 232 -9.04 12.54 6.42
C SER A 232 -7.67 12.89 5.81
N MET A 233 -6.88 11.89 5.38
CA MET A 233 -5.56 12.08 4.79
C MET A 233 -5.57 12.18 3.26
N PHE A 234 -6.60 11.64 2.60
CA PHE A 234 -6.58 11.52 1.15
C PHE A 234 -6.48 12.85 0.43
N ALA A 235 -7.29 13.85 0.82
CA ALA A 235 -7.26 15.16 0.18
C ALA A 235 -5.88 15.82 0.29
N LEU A 236 -5.25 15.78 1.48
CA LEU A 236 -3.92 16.32 1.72
C LEU A 236 -2.86 15.61 0.87
N ALA A 237 -2.83 14.28 0.93
CA ALA A 237 -1.82 13.49 0.23
C ALA A 237 -1.98 13.59 -1.30
N VAL A 238 -3.21 13.61 -1.84
CA VAL A 238 -3.47 13.85 -3.26
C VAL A 238 -3.02 15.24 -3.67
N ALA A 239 -3.29 16.28 -2.87
CA ALA A 239 -2.81 17.64 -3.13
C ALA A 239 -1.28 17.74 -3.16
N CYS A 240 -0.58 16.90 -2.35
CA CYS A 240 0.87 16.73 -2.39
C CYS A 240 1.35 15.85 -3.56
N GLY A 241 0.43 15.18 -4.28
CA GLY A 241 0.69 14.43 -5.52
C GLY A 241 0.87 12.93 -5.32
N CYS A 242 0.30 12.33 -4.29
CA CYS A 242 0.13 10.89 -4.19
C CYS A 242 -1.02 10.42 -5.08
N ASP A 243 -0.84 9.26 -5.71
CA ASP A 243 -1.80 8.67 -6.66
C ASP A 243 -2.46 7.42 -6.10
N ILE A 244 -1.73 6.62 -5.32
CA ILE A 244 -2.18 5.35 -4.76
C ILE A 244 -1.98 5.36 -3.25
N PHE A 245 -2.87 4.65 -2.58
CA PHE A 245 -2.90 4.43 -1.14
C PHE A 245 -3.14 2.97 -0.83
N ASP A 246 -2.77 2.51 0.35
CA ASP A 246 -3.16 1.21 0.86
C ASP A 246 -3.47 1.25 2.35
N SER A 247 -4.33 0.38 2.81
CA SER A 247 -4.58 0.28 4.25
C SER A 247 -5.31 -1.00 4.65
N ALA A 248 -4.95 -1.50 5.84
CA ALA A 248 -5.72 -2.47 6.61
C ALA A 248 -6.71 -1.80 7.59
N ALA A 249 -6.78 -0.47 7.64
CA ALA A 249 -7.55 0.26 8.65
C ALA A 249 -9.03 -0.14 8.66
N TYR A 250 -9.64 -0.40 7.50
CA TYR A 250 -11.02 -0.84 7.41
C TYR A 250 -11.29 -2.09 8.26
N ALA A 251 -10.40 -3.08 8.20
CA ALA A 251 -10.53 -4.33 8.94
C ALA A 251 -10.13 -4.21 10.40
N LEU A 252 -9.01 -3.49 10.69
CA LEU A 252 -8.50 -3.29 12.03
C LEU A 252 -9.46 -2.45 12.88
N TYR A 253 -9.98 -1.37 12.31
CA TYR A 253 -10.91 -0.49 13.02
C TYR A 253 -12.27 -1.15 13.25
N ALA A 254 -12.79 -1.86 12.23
CA ALA A 254 -14.01 -2.63 12.39
C ALA A 254 -13.90 -3.68 13.51
N LYS A 255 -12.76 -4.38 13.59
CA LYS A 255 -12.49 -5.34 14.67
C LYS A 255 -12.49 -4.70 16.06
N GLU A 256 -12.07 -3.45 16.16
CA GLU A 256 -12.03 -2.67 17.40
C GLU A 256 -13.34 -1.90 17.66
N GLY A 257 -14.37 -2.09 16.84
CA GLY A 257 -15.62 -1.34 16.95
C GLY A 257 -15.47 0.15 16.64
N ARG A 258 -14.46 0.52 15.83
CA ARG A 258 -14.23 1.89 15.38
C ARG A 258 -14.84 2.12 14.00
N TYR A 259 -15.53 3.21 13.86
CA TYR A 259 -16.19 3.65 12.64
C TYR A 259 -15.37 4.73 11.94
N ILE A 260 -14.98 4.50 10.69
CA ILE A 260 -14.21 5.46 9.90
C ILE A 260 -15.17 6.45 9.25
N THR A 261 -14.94 7.74 9.45
CA THR A 261 -15.70 8.83 8.81
C THR A 261 -14.76 9.79 8.07
N PRO A 262 -15.26 10.63 7.17
CA PRO A 262 -14.42 11.63 6.51
C PRO A 262 -13.76 12.62 7.47
N SER A 263 -14.33 12.85 8.64
CA SER A 263 -13.86 13.82 9.63
C SER A 263 -13.12 13.20 10.81
N GLY A 264 -12.99 11.87 10.87
CA GLY A 264 -12.30 11.20 11.98
C GLY A 264 -12.80 9.79 12.23
N THR A 265 -12.48 9.27 13.39
CA THR A 265 -12.86 7.93 13.84
C THR A 265 -13.79 8.03 15.04
N LEU A 266 -14.90 7.31 15.01
CA LEU A 266 -15.87 7.20 16.09
C LEU A 266 -15.88 5.78 16.66
N LYS A 267 -16.15 5.62 17.94
CA LYS A 267 -16.42 4.30 18.53
C LYS A 267 -17.90 3.98 18.42
N LEU A 268 -18.23 2.83 17.90
CA LEU A 268 -19.63 2.40 17.72
C LEU A 268 -20.44 2.47 19.03
N ASP A 269 -19.84 2.04 20.15
CA ASP A 269 -20.51 2.04 21.46
C ASP A 269 -20.81 3.46 22.01
N GLU A 270 -20.06 4.47 21.57
CA GLU A 270 -20.21 5.88 21.97
C GLU A 270 -21.15 6.66 21.03
N MET A 271 -21.56 6.05 19.88
CA MET A 271 -22.43 6.71 18.90
C MET A 271 -23.88 6.77 19.37
N SER A 272 -24.50 7.91 19.15
CA SER A 272 -25.95 8.13 19.30
C SER A 272 -26.70 8.20 17.98
N GLU A 273 -25.98 8.53 16.89
CA GLU A 273 -26.50 8.62 15.53
C GLU A 273 -25.48 8.12 14.51
N LEU A 274 -25.93 7.72 13.32
CA LEU A 274 -25.07 7.25 12.26
C LEU A 274 -24.48 8.43 11.45
N PRO A 275 -23.17 8.39 11.12
CA PRO A 275 -22.46 9.60 10.71
C PRO A 275 -22.54 9.91 9.21
N CYS A 276 -23.16 9.06 8.39
CA CYS A 276 -23.15 9.23 6.93
C CYS A 276 -24.39 8.65 6.27
N ALA A 277 -24.48 8.79 4.95
CA ALA A 277 -25.60 8.30 4.13
C ALA A 277 -25.22 7.06 3.31
N CYS A 278 -24.23 6.26 3.75
CA CYS A 278 -23.89 5.00 3.07
C CYS A 278 -25.04 3.99 3.15
N PRO A 279 -25.04 2.92 2.35
CA PRO A 279 -26.11 1.93 2.38
C PRO A 279 -26.40 1.36 3.78
N VAL A 280 -25.35 1.12 4.58
CA VAL A 280 -25.49 0.61 5.96
C VAL A 280 -26.18 1.63 6.86
N CYS A 281 -25.69 2.89 6.87
CA CYS A 281 -26.28 3.94 7.70
C CYS A 281 -27.74 4.29 7.32
N ARG A 282 -28.14 4.06 6.05
CA ARG A 282 -29.51 4.29 5.61
C ARG A 282 -30.47 3.15 5.98
N SER A 283 -29.94 1.95 6.21
CA SER A 283 -30.75 0.75 6.44
C SER A 283 -30.76 0.26 7.88
N HIS A 284 -29.97 0.88 8.76
CA HIS A 284 -29.85 0.47 10.16
C HIS A 284 -29.96 1.67 11.11
N THR A 285 -30.27 1.36 12.35
CA THR A 285 -30.09 2.27 13.49
C THR A 285 -28.78 1.94 14.21
N VAL A 286 -28.28 2.85 15.05
CA VAL A 286 -27.09 2.60 15.88
C VAL A 286 -27.28 1.36 16.75
N GLU A 287 -28.46 1.21 17.35
CA GLU A 287 -28.76 0.08 18.24
C GLU A 287 -28.81 -1.26 17.50
N GLU A 288 -29.28 -1.29 16.26
CA GLU A 288 -29.23 -2.47 15.41
C GLU A 288 -27.79 -2.85 15.06
N LEU A 289 -26.95 -1.88 14.71
CA LEU A 289 -25.53 -2.14 14.44
C LEU A 289 -24.79 -2.63 15.68
N LYS A 290 -24.99 -2.03 16.85
CA LYS A 290 -24.37 -2.49 18.12
C LYS A 290 -24.69 -3.95 18.43
N LYS A 291 -25.91 -4.38 18.13
CA LYS A 291 -26.42 -5.75 18.40
C LYS A 291 -26.18 -6.74 17.27
N SER A 292 -25.79 -6.27 16.09
CA SER A 292 -25.59 -7.13 14.92
C SER A 292 -24.44 -8.11 15.15
N PRO A 293 -24.61 -9.40 14.83
CA PRO A 293 -23.50 -10.35 14.79
C PRO A 293 -22.48 -10.02 13.70
N ASP A 294 -22.90 -9.31 12.64
CA ASP A 294 -22.09 -8.92 11.50
C ASP A 294 -21.54 -7.48 11.59
N LYS A 295 -21.58 -6.86 12.78
CA LYS A 295 -21.19 -5.44 12.98
C LYS A 295 -19.77 -5.09 12.50
N GLN A 296 -18.89 -6.08 12.42
CA GLN A 296 -17.53 -5.87 11.89
C GLN A 296 -17.52 -5.81 10.36
N LYS A 297 -18.45 -6.48 9.70
CA LYS A 297 -18.60 -6.47 8.24
C LYS A 297 -19.38 -5.24 7.77
N LEU A 298 -20.34 -4.80 8.55
CA LEU A 298 -21.18 -3.63 8.28
C LEU A 298 -20.45 -2.32 8.56
#